data_a5e1bcd8e92409738dba6bc8cdcfcdf8
#
_entry.id   a5e1bcd8e92409738dba6bc8cdcfcdf8
#
_cell.length_a   1.000
_cell.length_b   1.000
_cell.length_c   1.000
_cell.angle_alpha   90.00
_cell.angle_beta   90.00
_cell.angle_gamma   90.00
#
_symmetry.space_group_name_H-M   'P 1'
#
loop_
_entity.id
_entity.type
_entity.pdbx_description
1 polymer ?
#
loop_
_entity_poly.entity_id
_entity_poly.type
_entity_poly.pdbx_seq_one_letter_code
_entity_poly.pdbx_strand_id
1 'polypeptide(L)'
;MLSRLVVALRAKVFEKVNGDNAITFPNDQVGPDRFEELYGHPAANGRSRGAGLSDLFWYWLSPGPEVHQEHLEAGPRYDDVARATRTFLAGPGDALAAAATRCTAKVLDEMITEPVTHVRLRDLMMPVWAEYFYELVFGEPCPREARDLIVGHADDVVTSLKCTGLRHPARRARLTRYLATRLADVRHPLPETLSPTEQVHYLQGTYFNTAVVQMSEGMAHLLLALAQHPEAAQRVDDDRYFAHVLDETFRLYPLFGIAHRITTADISLDEHTTFPAGSVLCFNYPAYHATGYPNPHEFDPGRWEHTSARTAHHIPFGIAANRPCPAWRLSPIAMRAATREVLRRFTLHSSVTHTRSLPSRGPCLLVRDGSVPRRRLVLMRVRDRWEDVWRSVVQLVLGTVMVLHAHRLRLASRYFETHQHQEIP
;
A
#
# COMPACT_ATOMS: atom_id res chain seq x y z
N MET A 1 8.27 -10.48 -19.34
CA MET A 1 7.30 -11.52 -19.75
C MET A 1 6.91 -12.42 -18.57
N LEU A 2 7.85 -12.99 -17.82
CA LEU A 2 7.57 -13.88 -16.67
C LEU A 2 6.82 -13.19 -15.53
N SER A 3 7.18 -11.96 -15.14
CA SER A 3 6.50 -11.17 -14.11
C SER A 3 5.02 -10.91 -14.43
N ARG A 4 4.68 -10.66 -15.71
CA ARG A 4 3.27 -10.51 -16.14
C ARG A 4 2.49 -11.83 -16.01
N LEU A 5 3.13 -12.95 -16.32
CA LEU A 5 2.54 -14.28 -16.14
C LEU A 5 2.27 -14.57 -14.65
N VAL A 6 3.22 -14.26 -13.78
CA VAL A 6 3.04 -14.42 -12.31
C VAL A 6 1.88 -13.57 -11.79
N VAL A 7 1.74 -12.33 -12.25
CA VAL A 7 0.61 -11.46 -11.88
C VAL A 7 -0.73 -12.07 -12.35
N ALA A 8 -0.79 -12.56 -13.59
CA ALA A 8 -1.99 -13.20 -14.14
C ALA A 8 -2.36 -14.48 -13.37
N LEU A 9 -1.36 -15.31 -13.01
CA LEU A 9 -1.59 -16.50 -12.20
C LEU A 9 -2.07 -16.17 -10.78
N ARG A 10 -1.54 -15.11 -10.17
CA ARG A 10 -2.01 -14.64 -8.84
C ARG A 10 -3.46 -14.17 -8.90
N ALA A 11 -3.86 -13.45 -9.93
CA ALA A 11 -5.26 -13.05 -10.11
C ALA A 11 -6.18 -14.29 -10.17
N LYS A 12 -5.82 -15.30 -10.96
CA LYS A 12 -6.57 -16.57 -11.05
C LYS A 12 -6.60 -17.33 -9.71
N VAL A 13 -5.52 -17.27 -8.93
CA VAL A 13 -5.50 -17.88 -7.58
C VAL A 13 -6.47 -17.15 -6.65
N PHE A 14 -6.54 -15.83 -6.71
CA PHE A 14 -7.49 -15.06 -5.90
C PHE A 14 -8.95 -15.36 -6.29
N GLU A 15 -9.24 -15.46 -7.57
CA GLU A 15 -10.55 -15.90 -8.05
C GLU A 15 -10.89 -17.29 -7.50
N LYS A 16 -9.96 -18.24 -7.62
CA LYS A 16 -10.17 -19.62 -7.16
C LYS A 16 -10.29 -19.78 -5.63
N VAL A 17 -9.59 -18.96 -4.85
CA VAL A 17 -9.65 -19.00 -3.37
C VAL A 17 -11.03 -18.57 -2.85
N ASN A 18 -11.71 -17.67 -3.55
CA ASN A 18 -13.05 -17.22 -3.19
C ASN A 18 -14.17 -18.12 -3.78
N GLY A 19 -13.83 -19.09 -4.65
CA GLY A 19 -14.81 -19.91 -5.36
C GLY A 19 -15.67 -19.13 -6.34
N ASP A 20 -16.84 -19.64 -6.65
CA ASP A 20 -17.77 -19.07 -7.65
C ASP A 20 -18.42 -17.74 -7.21
N ASN A 21 -18.22 -17.32 -5.96
CA ASN A 21 -18.80 -16.08 -5.42
C ASN A 21 -17.97 -14.84 -5.69
N ALA A 22 -16.78 -14.96 -6.29
CA ALA A 22 -15.91 -13.82 -6.57
C ALA A 22 -16.17 -13.24 -7.97
N ILE A 23 -16.52 -11.96 -8.03
CA ILE A 23 -16.83 -11.25 -9.26
C ILE A 23 -15.84 -10.09 -9.42
N THR A 24 -15.11 -10.05 -10.54
CA THR A 24 -14.11 -8.99 -10.79
C THR A 24 -14.69 -7.89 -11.66
N PHE A 25 -14.46 -6.63 -11.28
CA PHE A 25 -14.89 -5.40 -11.97
C PHE A 25 -13.71 -4.54 -12.40
N PRO A 26 -13.82 -3.78 -13.51
CA PRO A 26 -14.95 -3.75 -14.44
C PRO A 26 -15.09 -5.04 -15.25
N ASN A 27 -16.33 -5.37 -15.67
CA ASN A 27 -16.68 -6.51 -16.50
C ASN A 27 -17.87 -6.16 -17.42
N ASP A 28 -18.43 -7.14 -18.13
CA ASP A 28 -19.55 -6.94 -19.05
C ASP A 28 -20.87 -6.55 -18.34
N GLN A 29 -21.04 -6.91 -17.06
CA GLN A 29 -22.23 -6.56 -16.27
C GLN A 29 -22.12 -5.16 -15.65
N VAL A 30 -20.92 -4.79 -15.17
CA VAL A 30 -20.65 -3.48 -14.57
C VAL A 30 -19.40 -2.91 -15.21
N GLY A 31 -19.62 -2.04 -16.18
CA GLY A 31 -18.58 -1.31 -16.88
C GLY A 31 -17.91 -0.24 -15.99
N PRO A 32 -16.90 0.46 -16.55
CA PRO A 32 -16.19 1.52 -15.82
C PRO A 32 -17.10 2.64 -15.32
N ASP A 33 -18.12 3.00 -16.08
CA ASP A 33 -19.03 4.11 -15.74
C ASP A 33 -19.86 3.84 -14.48
N ARG A 34 -20.10 2.57 -14.15
CA ARG A 34 -20.85 2.14 -12.97
C ARG A 34 -19.96 1.58 -11.85
N PHE A 35 -18.65 1.57 -12.05
CA PHE A 35 -17.69 1.03 -11.10
C PHE A 35 -17.77 1.73 -9.74
N GLU A 36 -17.82 3.06 -9.71
CA GLU A 36 -17.90 3.83 -8.47
C GLU A 36 -19.27 3.71 -7.79
N GLU A 37 -20.34 3.55 -8.55
CA GLU A 37 -21.68 3.29 -8.03
C GLU A 37 -21.67 2.00 -7.20
N LEU A 38 -21.17 0.91 -7.77
CA LEU A 38 -21.06 -0.37 -7.07
C LEU A 38 -20.07 -0.32 -5.91
N TYR A 39 -18.88 0.28 -6.14
CA TYR A 39 -17.84 0.40 -5.11
C TYR A 39 -18.33 1.19 -3.89
N GLY A 40 -19.09 2.25 -4.10
CA GLY A 40 -19.67 3.13 -3.07
C GLY A 40 -20.96 2.64 -2.47
N HIS A 41 -21.54 1.56 -2.96
CA HIS A 41 -22.83 1.08 -2.52
C HIS A 41 -22.82 0.73 -1.01
N PRO A 42 -23.80 1.16 -0.22
CA PRO A 42 -23.82 0.91 1.24
C PRO A 42 -23.72 -0.58 1.61
N ALA A 43 -24.35 -1.45 0.82
CA ALA A 43 -24.27 -2.90 1.03
C ALA A 43 -22.93 -3.52 0.55
N ALA A 44 -22.06 -2.80 -0.16
CA ALA A 44 -20.69 -3.24 -0.52
C ALA A 44 -19.67 -2.88 0.57
N ASN A 45 -20.02 -3.07 1.85
CA ASN A 45 -19.23 -2.61 3.00
C ASN A 45 -18.68 -3.74 3.89
N GLY A 46 -19.00 -4.99 3.61
CA GLY A 46 -18.35 -6.13 4.30
C GLY A 46 -16.87 -6.24 3.92
N ARG A 47 -16.03 -6.64 4.86
CA ARG A 47 -14.57 -6.62 4.72
C ARG A 47 -13.91 -7.97 4.86
N SER A 48 -14.32 -8.77 5.84
CA SER A 48 -13.60 -9.99 6.20
C SER A 48 -14.51 -11.21 6.38
N ARG A 49 -15.75 -11.00 6.81
CA ARG A 49 -16.66 -12.10 7.13
C ARG A 49 -17.12 -12.82 5.87
N GLY A 50 -16.89 -14.15 5.80
CA GLY A 50 -17.43 -15.01 4.74
C GLY A 50 -16.62 -15.08 3.45
N ALA A 51 -15.45 -14.44 3.35
CA ALA A 51 -14.61 -14.52 2.17
C ALA A 51 -13.33 -15.33 2.42
N GLY A 52 -13.04 -16.32 1.56
CA GLY A 52 -11.79 -17.10 1.64
C GLY A 52 -10.53 -16.24 1.44
N LEU A 53 -10.64 -15.16 0.68
CA LEU A 53 -9.56 -14.19 0.49
C LEU A 53 -9.18 -13.49 1.80
N SER A 54 -10.13 -13.32 2.73
CA SER A 54 -9.87 -12.73 4.05
C SER A 54 -8.93 -13.58 4.88
N ASP A 55 -9.05 -14.90 4.84
CA ASP A 55 -8.12 -15.82 5.53
C ASP A 55 -6.69 -15.63 5.02
N LEU A 56 -6.51 -15.36 3.74
CA LEU A 56 -5.20 -15.10 3.14
C LEU A 56 -4.63 -13.75 3.56
N PHE A 57 -5.43 -12.69 3.55
CA PHE A 57 -4.98 -11.37 4.03
C PHE A 57 -4.67 -11.40 5.53
N TRP A 58 -5.52 -12.00 6.35
CA TRP A 58 -5.27 -12.16 7.78
C TRP A 58 -4.00 -12.97 8.06
N TYR A 59 -3.73 -13.99 7.27
CA TYR A 59 -2.49 -14.75 7.36
C TYR A 59 -1.26 -13.85 7.11
N TRP A 60 -1.27 -12.99 6.08
CA TRP A 60 -0.15 -12.10 5.79
C TRP A 60 0.02 -10.98 6.81
N LEU A 61 -1.07 -10.43 7.31
CA LEU A 61 -1.07 -9.23 8.16
C LEU A 61 -0.94 -9.53 9.66
N SER A 62 -1.20 -10.76 10.11
CA SER A 62 -1.08 -11.11 11.55
C SER A 62 0.27 -10.70 12.15
N PRO A 63 0.27 -10.23 13.43
CA PRO A 63 -0.84 -10.16 14.38
C PRO A 63 -1.72 -8.93 14.15
N GLY A 64 -2.97 -8.97 14.63
CA GLY A 64 -3.86 -7.84 14.74
C GLY A 64 -4.69 -7.46 13.52
N PRO A 65 -4.92 -8.36 12.51
CA PRO A 65 -5.77 -8.00 11.38
C PRO A 65 -7.22 -7.69 11.80
N GLU A 66 -7.69 -8.24 12.90
CA GLU A 66 -9.02 -8.04 13.50
C GLU A 66 -9.29 -6.61 13.99
N VAL A 67 -8.25 -5.79 14.13
CA VAL A 67 -8.34 -4.38 14.54
C VAL A 67 -7.88 -3.42 13.43
N HIS A 68 -7.49 -3.95 12.28
CA HIS A 68 -7.07 -3.14 11.16
C HIS A 68 -8.28 -2.53 10.45
N GLN A 69 -8.25 -1.22 10.20
CA GLN A 69 -9.37 -0.45 9.64
C GLN A 69 -9.94 -1.07 8.34
N GLU A 70 -9.09 -1.66 7.48
CA GLU A 70 -9.51 -2.30 6.23
C GLU A 70 -10.21 -3.65 6.44
N HIS A 71 -10.09 -4.26 7.63
CA HIS A 71 -10.62 -5.59 7.93
C HIS A 71 -11.75 -5.58 8.94
N LEU A 72 -11.94 -4.48 9.67
CA LEU A 72 -13.07 -4.29 10.57
C LEU A 72 -14.38 -4.25 9.79
N GLU A 73 -15.39 -4.96 10.28
CA GLU A 73 -16.76 -4.81 9.77
C GLU A 73 -17.34 -3.44 10.14
N ALA A 74 -18.42 -3.04 9.48
CA ALA A 74 -19.12 -1.80 9.80
C ALA A 74 -19.68 -1.85 11.23
N GLY A 75 -19.60 -0.73 11.96
CA GLY A 75 -20.12 -0.64 13.31
C GLY A 75 -19.29 0.26 14.22
N PRO A 76 -19.69 0.38 15.51
CA PRO A 76 -19.07 1.32 16.45
C PRO A 76 -17.55 1.14 16.60
N ARG A 77 -17.06 -0.11 16.52
CA ARG A 77 -15.64 -0.43 16.60
C ARG A 77 -14.85 0.13 15.41
N TYR A 78 -15.40 -0.02 14.19
CA TYR A 78 -14.81 0.59 13.00
C TYR A 78 -14.81 2.13 13.10
N ASP A 79 -15.93 2.72 13.55
CA ASP A 79 -16.07 4.18 13.62
C ASP A 79 -15.07 4.79 14.59
N ASP A 80 -14.83 4.13 15.72
CA ASP A 80 -13.86 4.55 16.72
C ASP A 80 -12.43 4.46 16.21
N VAL A 81 -12.05 3.33 15.62
CA VAL A 81 -10.73 3.14 14.98
C VAL A 81 -10.51 4.14 13.86
N ALA A 82 -11.51 4.37 13.01
CA ALA A 82 -11.41 5.31 11.89
C ALA A 82 -11.30 6.76 12.39
N ARG A 83 -11.99 7.13 13.48
CA ARG A 83 -11.90 8.46 14.11
C ARG A 83 -10.52 8.68 14.69
N ALA A 84 -10.02 7.75 15.50
CA ALA A 84 -8.68 7.82 16.08
C ALA A 84 -7.61 7.90 14.98
N THR A 85 -7.70 7.08 13.94
CA THR A 85 -6.76 7.10 12.82
C THR A 85 -6.71 8.47 12.14
N ARG A 86 -7.87 9.09 11.87
CA ARG A 86 -7.93 10.45 11.31
C ARG A 86 -7.30 11.50 12.23
N THR A 87 -7.46 11.38 13.54
CA THR A 87 -6.85 12.28 14.53
C THR A 87 -5.33 12.20 14.48
N PHE A 88 -4.76 11.01 14.44
CA PHE A 88 -3.31 10.81 14.31
C PHE A 88 -2.74 11.38 13.01
N LEU A 89 -3.46 11.23 11.90
CA LEU A 89 -3.01 11.67 10.57
C LEU A 89 -3.31 13.15 10.28
N ALA A 90 -4.03 13.82 11.17
CA ALA A 90 -4.32 15.24 11.04
C ALA A 90 -3.12 16.10 11.49
N GLY A 91 -2.88 17.18 10.77
CA GLY A 91 -1.85 18.15 11.13
C GLY A 91 -1.74 19.28 10.12
N PRO A 92 -1.08 20.39 10.50
CA PRO A 92 -0.76 21.46 9.56
C PRO A 92 0.15 20.94 8.44
N GLY A 93 -0.17 21.29 7.18
CA GLY A 93 0.57 20.80 6.01
C GLY A 93 2.07 21.07 6.08
N ASP A 94 2.45 22.28 6.52
CA ASP A 94 3.85 22.66 6.67
C ASP A 94 4.60 21.81 7.71
N ALA A 95 3.95 21.48 8.83
CA ALA A 95 4.54 20.63 9.86
C ALA A 95 4.74 19.19 9.34
N LEU A 96 3.75 18.66 8.61
CA LEU A 96 3.83 17.33 7.97
C LEU A 96 4.94 17.28 6.92
N ALA A 97 5.06 18.33 6.08
CA ALA A 97 6.12 18.45 5.09
C ALA A 97 7.50 18.56 5.74
N ALA A 98 7.64 19.41 6.76
CA ALA A 98 8.90 19.59 7.48
C ALA A 98 9.38 18.30 8.15
N ALA A 99 8.48 17.54 8.78
CA ALA A 99 8.80 16.23 9.37
C ALA A 99 9.27 15.24 8.30
N ALA A 100 8.58 15.14 7.15
CA ALA A 100 8.97 14.27 6.04
C ALA A 100 10.35 14.65 5.47
N THR A 101 10.64 15.95 5.32
CA THR A 101 11.95 16.43 4.89
C THR A 101 13.05 16.03 5.89
N ARG A 102 12.86 16.27 7.18
CA ARG A 102 13.85 15.90 8.22
C ARG A 102 14.15 14.42 8.26
N CYS A 103 13.09 13.58 8.29
CA CYS A 103 13.25 12.13 8.32
C CYS A 103 13.96 11.63 7.05
N THR A 104 13.62 12.20 5.88
CA THR A 104 14.27 11.85 4.62
C THR A 104 15.74 12.26 4.64
N ALA A 105 16.05 13.50 5.03
CA ALA A 105 17.41 14.00 5.12
C ALA A 105 18.28 13.12 6.03
N LYS A 106 17.79 12.84 7.24
CA LYS A 106 18.49 12.00 8.24
C LYS A 106 18.82 10.62 7.68
N VAL A 107 17.84 9.94 7.09
CA VAL A 107 18.04 8.58 6.55
C VAL A 107 19.00 8.60 5.36
N LEU A 108 18.90 9.60 4.47
CA LEU A 108 19.83 9.75 3.34
C LEU A 108 21.26 10.01 3.81
N ASP A 109 21.45 10.84 4.84
CA ASP A 109 22.77 11.12 5.41
C ASP A 109 23.41 9.86 6.05
N GLU A 110 22.58 9.04 6.70
CA GLU A 110 23.04 7.80 7.32
C GLU A 110 23.35 6.69 6.31
N MET A 111 22.56 6.55 5.24
CA MET A 111 22.60 5.40 4.36
C MET A 111 23.36 5.63 3.05
N ILE A 112 23.50 6.88 2.57
CA ILE A 112 24.07 7.20 1.28
C ILE A 112 25.36 8.00 1.47
N THR A 113 26.47 7.29 1.64
CA THR A 113 27.80 7.87 1.86
C THR A 113 28.63 8.00 0.58
N GLU A 114 28.35 7.15 -0.42
CA GLU A 114 29.09 7.11 -1.68
C GLU A 114 28.50 8.08 -2.71
N PRO A 115 29.34 8.65 -3.62
CA PRO A 115 28.85 9.53 -4.69
C PRO A 115 27.87 8.84 -5.65
N VAL A 116 28.02 7.53 -5.86
CA VAL A 116 27.13 6.70 -6.69
C VAL A 116 26.77 5.45 -5.92
N THR A 117 25.53 5.40 -5.43
CA THR A 117 25.04 4.29 -4.59
C THR A 117 23.92 3.53 -5.29
N HIS A 118 24.03 2.20 -5.32
CA HIS A 118 22.94 1.34 -5.76
C HIS A 118 22.02 1.02 -4.58
N VAL A 119 20.76 1.39 -4.73
CA VAL A 119 19.71 1.19 -3.69
C VAL A 119 18.54 0.36 -4.21
N ARG A 120 17.75 -0.13 -3.29
CA ARG A 120 16.36 -0.55 -3.49
C ARG A 120 15.47 0.55 -2.93
N LEU A 121 14.75 1.26 -3.77
CA LEU A 121 13.99 2.46 -3.36
C LEU A 121 13.01 2.18 -2.23
N ARG A 122 12.29 1.05 -2.29
CA ARG A 122 11.41 0.66 -1.19
C ARG A 122 12.17 0.49 0.13
N ASP A 123 13.30 -0.19 0.10
CA ASP A 123 14.09 -0.48 1.31
C ASP A 123 14.75 0.80 1.86
N LEU A 124 15.10 1.74 0.99
CA LEU A 124 15.58 3.07 1.37
C LEU A 124 14.47 3.92 2.02
N MET A 125 13.25 3.83 1.52
CA MET A 125 12.13 4.64 2.02
C MET A 125 11.50 4.05 3.29
N MET A 126 11.63 2.76 3.58
CA MET A 126 11.08 2.17 4.80
C MET A 126 11.58 2.83 6.09
N PRO A 127 12.89 3.04 6.32
CA PRO A 127 13.36 3.76 7.50
C PRO A 127 12.89 5.22 7.54
N VAL A 128 12.73 5.89 6.41
CA VAL A 128 12.17 7.25 6.34
C VAL A 128 10.76 7.27 6.94
N TRP A 129 9.89 6.39 6.46
CA TRP A 129 8.51 6.35 6.92
C TRP A 129 8.37 5.72 8.31
N ALA A 130 9.28 4.83 8.70
CA ALA A 130 9.34 4.34 10.08
C ALA A 130 9.60 5.48 11.08
N GLU A 131 10.57 6.36 10.81
CA GLU A 131 10.84 7.54 11.64
C GLU A 131 9.68 8.53 11.61
N TYR A 132 9.13 8.80 10.43
CA TYR A 132 8.02 9.74 10.25
C TYR A 132 6.77 9.32 11.04
N PHE A 133 6.34 8.07 10.92
CA PHE A 133 5.15 7.59 11.63
C PHE A 133 5.42 7.36 13.12
N TYR A 134 6.67 7.07 13.51
CA TYR A 134 7.02 7.04 14.92
C TYR A 134 6.87 8.43 15.56
N GLU A 135 7.42 9.47 14.93
CA GLU A 135 7.28 10.86 15.39
C GLU A 135 5.79 11.27 15.42
N LEU A 136 4.99 10.83 14.46
CA LEU A 136 3.56 11.13 14.42
C LEU A 136 2.82 10.47 15.59
N VAL A 137 3.16 9.23 15.95
CA VAL A 137 2.49 8.45 17.00
C VAL A 137 2.94 8.89 18.39
N PHE A 138 4.23 9.11 18.60
CA PHE A 138 4.81 9.36 19.94
C PHE A 138 5.17 10.83 20.19
N GLY A 139 5.23 11.67 19.15
CA GLY A 139 5.58 13.08 19.27
C GLY A 139 7.08 13.34 19.57
N GLU A 140 7.93 12.34 19.40
CA GLU A 140 9.36 12.39 19.64
C GLU A 140 10.18 11.77 18.52
N PRO A 141 11.49 12.08 18.37
CA PRO A 141 12.35 11.46 17.37
C PRO A 141 12.42 9.94 17.54
N CYS A 142 12.39 9.22 16.42
CA CYS A 142 12.46 7.76 16.43
C CYS A 142 13.84 7.26 16.89
N PRO A 143 13.92 6.48 17.99
CA PRO A 143 15.14 5.80 18.37
C PRO A 143 15.54 4.76 17.30
N ARG A 144 16.84 4.54 17.11
CA ARG A 144 17.34 3.58 16.12
C ARG A 144 16.79 2.17 16.34
N GLU A 145 16.72 1.72 17.59
CA GLU A 145 16.15 0.42 17.92
C GLU A 145 14.69 0.30 17.49
N ALA A 146 13.88 1.32 17.76
CA ALA A 146 12.47 1.35 17.33
C ALA A 146 12.35 1.32 15.82
N ARG A 147 13.15 2.12 15.10
CA ARG A 147 13.20 2.13 13.65
C ARG A 147 13.52 0.74 13.08
N ASP A 148 14.54 0.08 13.62
CA ASP A 148 14.97 -1.25 13.17
C ASP A 148 13.88 -2.31 13.41
N LEU A 149 13.14 -2.23 14.52
CA LEU A 149 11.99 -3.08 14.80
C LEU A 149 10.83 -2.84 13.82
N ILE A 150 10.51 -1.58 13.55
CA ILE A 150 9.44 -1.18 12.62
C ILE A 150 9.78 -1.62 11.21
N VAL A 151 10.97 -1.30 10.70
CA VAL A 151 11.44 -1.70 9.37
C VAL A 151 11.46 -3.22 9.25
N GLY A 152 11.97 -3.91 10.27
CA GLY A 152 12.00 -5.37 10.27
C GLY A 152 10.62 -6.01 10.24
N HIS A 153 9.62 -5.42 10.89
CA HIS A 153 8.24 -5.85 10.84
C HIS A 153 7.60 -5.55 9.45
N ALA A 154 7.72 -4.32 8.98
CA ALA A 154 7.14 -3.89 7.71
C ALA A 154 7.72 -4.68 6.52
N ASP A 155 9.05 -4.91 6.50
CA ASP A 155 9.70 -5.74 5.48
C ASP A 155 9.20 -7.19 5.51
N ASP A 156 9.02 -7.77 6.71
CA ASP A 156 8.49 -9.13 6.84
C ASP A 156 7.07 -9.24 6.29
N VAL A 157 6.21 -8.26 6.60
CA VAL A 157 4.82 -8.27 6.10
C VAL A 157 4.78 -8.09 4.59
N VAL A 158 5.44 -7.09 4.02
CA VAL A 158 5.40 -6.86 2.57
C VAL A 158 6.08 -7.98 1.78
N THR A 159 7.15 -8.56 2.31
CA THR A 159 7.85 -9.69 1.69
C THR A 159 6.99 -10.94 1.65
N SER A 160 6.26 -11.23 2.72
CA SER A 160 5.29 -12.34 2.75
C SER A 160 4.07 -12.06 1.87
N LEU A 161 3.49 -10.86 1.91
CA LEU A 161 2.35 -10.47 1.07
C LEU A 161 2.68 -10.54 -0.42
N LYS A 162 3.91 -10.20 -0.80
CA LYS A 162 4.40 -10.35 -2.18
C LYS A 162 4.91 -11.75 -2.49
N CYS A 163 4.83 -12.69 -1.55
CA CYS A 163 5.28 -14.08 -1.68
C CYS A 163 6.76 -14.22 -2.08
N THR A 164 7.61 -13.29 -1.65
CA THR A 164 9.07 -13.31 -1.90
C THR A 164 9.88 -13.78 -0.70
N GLY A 165 9.23 -14.08 0.43
CA GLY A 165 9.81 -14.63 1.65
C GLY A 165 8.74 -15.19 2.56
N LEU A 166 9.12 -16.06 3.49
CA LEU A 166 8.22 -16.62 4.50
C LEU A 166 7.96 -15.61 5.62
N ARG A 167 6.86 -15.78 6.34
CA ARG A 167 6.55 -15.02 7.56
C ARG A 167 7.54 -15.35 8.67
N HIS A 168 7.94 -14.32 9.43
CA HIS A 168 8.77 -14.45 10.62
C HIS A 168 8.02 -13.95 11.89
N PRO A 169 7.11 -14.75 12.48
CA PRO A 169 6.28 -14.32 13.62
C PRO A 169 7.09 -13.77 14.79
N ALA A 170 8.28 -14.33 15.06
CA ALA A 170 9.16 -13.85 16.12
C ALA A 170 9.68 -12.41 15.87
N ARG A 171 9.90 -12.03 14.60
CA ARG A 171 10.26 -10.66 14.23
C ARG A 171 9.10 -9.70 14.52
N ARG A 172 7.87 -10.10 14.13
CA ARG A 172 6.66 -9.31 14.38
C ARG A 172 6.38 -9.14 15.86
N ALA A 173 6.50 -10.21 16.64
CA ALA A 173 6.31 -10.18 18.08
C ALA A 173 7.31 -9.29 18.85
N ARG A 174 8.51 -9.04 18.31
CA ARG A 174 9.45 -8.09 18.93
C ARG A 174 8.88 -6.66 18.92
N LEU A 175 8.33 -6.23 17.78
CA LEU A 175 7.68 -4.92 17.70
C LEU A 175 6.45 -4.86 18.61
N THR A 176 5.60 -5.91 18.63
CA THR A 176 4.45 -5.97 19.55
C THR A 176 4.86 -5.74 21.00
N ARG A 177 5.92 -6.43 21.47
CA ARG A 177 6.42 -6.24 22.85
C ARG A 177 6.95 -4.84 23.09
N TYR A 178 7.70 -4.27 22.15
CA TYR A 178 8.18 -2.89 22.26
C TYR A 178 7.02 -1.90 22.36
N LEU A 179 6.02 -2.00 21.50
CA LEU A 179 4.86 -1.11 21.53
C LEU A 179 4.03 -1.24 22.80
N ALA A 180 3.94 -2.46 23.37
CA ALA A 180 3.25 -2.68 24.64
C ALA A 180 3.90 -1.90 25.80
N THR A 181 5.23 -1.71 25.80
CA THR A 181 5.94 -0.90 26.81
C THR A 181 5.78 0.60 26.59
N ARG A 182 5.34 1.01 25.40
CA ARG A 182 5.24 2.43 25.00
C ARG A 182 3.80 2.92 24.85
N LEU A 183 2.82 2.10 25.22
CA LEU A 183 1.40 2.42 24.99
C LEU A 183 0.96 3.71 25.72
N ALA A 184 1.51 3.95 26.90
CA ALA A 184 1.22 5.15 27.70
C ALA A 184 1.83 6.45 27.13
N ASP A 185 2.82 6.33 26.24
CA ASP A 185 3.54 7.47 25.66
C ASP A 185 2.93 7.93 24.32
N VAL A 186 1.84 7.30 23.90
CA VAL A 186 1.17 7.64 22.63
C VAL A 186 0.55 9.03 22.70
N ARG A 187 0.82 9.86 21.68
CA ARG A 187 0.49 11.29 21.65
C ARG A 187 -1.01 11.60 21.67
N HIS A 188 -1.83 10.76 21.02
CA HIS A 188 -3.26 10.96 20.86
C HIS A 188 -4.06 9.83 21.52
N PRO A 189 -5.30 10.08 21.92
CA PRO A 189 -6.16 9.03 22.46
C PRO A 189 -6.28 7.85 21.49
N LEU A 190 -6.13 6.66 22.01
CA LEU A 190 -6.31 5.40 21.29
C LEU A 190 -7.80 5.04 21.23
N PRO A 191 -8.23 4.18 20.28
CA PRO A 191 -9.60 3.74 20.21
C PRO A 191 -10.04 3.10 21.54
N GLU A 192 -11.12 3.60 22.13
CA GLU A 192 -11.64 3.15 23.42
C GLU A 192 -12.31 1.78 23.34
N THR A 193 -12.81 1.42 22.15
CA THR A 193 -13.42 0.11 21.89
C THR A 193 -12.41 -1.04 21.82
N LEU A 194 -11.12 -0.73 21.84
CA LEU A 194 -10.02 -1.70 21.78
C LEU A 194 -9.42 -1.94 23.15
N SER A 195 -9.23 -3.20 23.51
CA SER A 195 -8.43 -3.58 24.68
C SER A 195 -6.96 -3.13 24.54
N PRO A 196 -6.16 -3.02 25.62
CA PRO A 196 -4.76 -2.61 25.53
C PRO A 196 -3.93 -3.46 24.56
N THR A 197 -4.17 -4.76 24.48
CA THR A 197 -3.49 -5.64 23.50
C THR A 197 -3.89 -5.30 22.08
N GLU A 198 -5.15 -5.04 21.84
CA GLU A 198 -5.66 -4.65 20.52
C GLU A 198 -5.20 -3.24 20.13
N GLN A 199 -5.05 -2.32 21.08
CA GLN A 199 -4.45 -0.99 20.83
C GLN A 199 -3.00 -1.11 20.35
N VAL A 200 -2.21 -2.03 20.93
CA VAL A 200 -0.86 -2.35 20.43
C VAL A 200 -0.91 -2.87 19.01
N HIS A 201 -1.82 -3.81 18.70
CA HIS A 201 -1.99 -4.36 17.36
C HIS A 201 -2.47 -3.29 16.36
N TYR A 202 -3.34 -2.38 16.79
CA TYR A 202 -3.79 -1.25 15.99
C TYR A 202 -2.63 -0.33 15.59
N LEU A 203 -1.77 0.06 16.53
CA LEU A 203 -0.58 0.86 16.23
C LEU A 203 0.37 0.11 15.29
N GLN A 204 0.63 -1.16 15.58
CA GLN A 204 1.51 -2.01 14.78
C GLN A 204 0.99 -2.19 13.35
N GLY A 205 -0.29 -2.49 13.19
CA GLY A 205 -0.92 -2.74 11.90
C GLY A 205 -1.12 -1.49 11.06
N THR A 206 -1.61 -0.41 11.66
CA THR A 206 -2.00 0.81 10.94
C THR A 206 -0.78 1.65 10.59
N TYR A 207 0.05 2.02 11.58
CA TYR A 207 1.16 2.96 11.37
C TYR A 207 2.45 2.26 11.01
N PHE A 208 2.84 1.22 11.76
CA PHE A 208 4.14 0.57 11.63
C PHE A 208 4.17 -0.61 10.65
N ASN A 209 3.04 -0.90 10.03
CA ASN A 209 2.96 -1.80 8.88
C ASN A 209 2.36 -1.07 7.67
N THR A 210 1.04 -0.86 7.67
CA THR A 210 0.32 -0.39 6.47
C THR A 210 0.84 0.95 6.00
N ALA A 211 0.96 1.96 6.87
CA ALA A 211 1.43 3.27 6.47
C ALA A 211 2.89 3.23 6.00
N VAL A 212 3.80 2.57 6.72
CA VAL A 212 5.21 2.43 6.34
C VAL A 212 5.34 1.72 4.99
N VAL A 213 4.66 0.58 4.80
CA VAL A 213 4.72 -0.20 3.56
C VAL A 213 4.15 0.57 2.38
N GLN A 214 2.94 1.14 2.53
CA GLN A 214 2.26 1.84 1.42
C GLN A 214 3.00 3.11 1.00
N MET A 215 3.50 3.89 1.96
CA MET A 215 4.30 5.08 1.64
C MET A 215 5.63 4.71 0.98
N SER A 216 6.27 3.61 1.40
CA SER A 216 7.52 3.14 0.79
C SER A 216 7.31 2.62 -0.64
N GLU A 217 6.22 1.90 -0.89
CA GLU A 217 5.86 1.43 -2.24
C GLU A 217 5.47 2.60 -3.13
N GLY A 218 4.65 3.54 -2.63
CA GLY A 218 4.26 4.74 -3.37
C GLY A 218 5.45 5.58 -3.76
N MET A 219 6.40 5.80 -2.83
CA MET A 219 7.65 6.49 -3.14
C MET A 219 8.52 5.73 -4.12
N ALA A 220 8.59 4.40 -4.04
CA ALA A 220 9.33 3.60 -5.02
C ALA A 220 8.73 3.76 -6.43
N HIS A 221 7.40 3.77 -6.56
CA HIS A 221 6.73 4.03 -7.83
C HIS A 221 7.02 5.43 -8.36
N LEU A 222 6.87 6.44 -7.52
CA LEU A 222 7.09 7.84 -7.88
C LEU A 222 8.54 8.10 -8.30
N LEU A 223 9.52 7.70 -7.49
CA LEU A 223 10.93 7.91 -7.80
C LEU A 223 11.41 7.12 -9.03
N LEU A 224 10.84 5.93 -9.29
CA LEU A 224 11.11 5.20 -10.53
C LEU A 224 10.49 5.88 -11.76
N ALA A 225 9.29 6.41 -11.64
CA ALA A 225 8.67 7.20 -12.72
C ALA A 225 9.55 8.43 -13.03
N LEU A 226 9.98 9.17 -12.01
CA LEU A 226 10.86 10.33 -12.18
C LEU A 226 12.27 9.96 -12.70
N ALA A 227 12.80 8.79 -12.36
CA ALA A 227 14.05 8.29 -12.93
C ALA A 227 13.96 7.96 -14.43
N GLN A 228 12.76 7.66 -14.92
CA GLN A 228 12.48 7.38 -16.34
C GLN A 228 12.08 8.65 -17.12
N HIS A 229 11.60 9.67 -16.42
CA HIS A 229 11.10 10.94 -16.96
C HIS A 229 11.85 12.14 -16.34
N PRO A 230 13.15 12.35 -16.73
CA PRO A 230 13.97 13.42 -16.16
C PRO A 230 13.37 14.81 -16.33
N GLU A 231 12.62 15.04 -17.40
CA GLU A 231 11.87 16.27 -17.67
C GLU A 231 10.81 16.56 -16.60
N ALA A 232 10.14 15.53 -16.11
CA ALA A 232 9.20 15.65 -15.01
C ALA A 232 9.94 15.89 -13.67
N ALA A 233 11.08 15.23 -13.46
CA ALA A 233 11.91 15.44 -12.28
C ALA A 233 12.41 16.89 -12.13
N GLN A 234 12.68 17.59 -13.23
CA GLN A 234 13.11 18.99 -13.24
C GLN A 234 12.00 19.98 -12.81
N ARG A 235 10.74 19.57 -12.83
CA ARG A 235 9.58 20.42 -12.53
C ARG A 235 8.92 20.11 -11.18
N VAL A 236 9.53 19.31 -10.32
CA VAL A 236 8.93 18.89 -9.03
C VAL A 236 8.76 20.04 -8.02
N ASP A 237 9.39 21.20 -8.26
CA ASP A 237 9.22 22.40 -7.44
C ASP A 237 7.92 23.13 -7.74
N ASP A 238 7.31 22.93 -8.91
CA ASP A 238 5.97 23.39 -9.21
C ASP A 238 4.94 22.46 -8.51
N ASP A 239 4.28 23.00 -7.48
CA ASP A 239 3.31 22.25 -6.66
C ASP A 239 2.15 21.66 -7.47
N ARG A 240 1.65 22.42 -8.46
CA ARG A 240 0.55 21.99 -9.32
C ARG A 240 1.00 20.85 -10.24
N TYR A 241 2.14 21.02 -10.87
CA TYR A 241 2.69 19.98 -11.74
C TYR A 241 3.05 18.73 -10.96
N PHE A 242 3.59 18.86 -9.74
CA PHE A 242 3.87 17.72 -8.88
C PHE A 242 2.60 16.92 -8.52
N ALA A 243 1.49 17.61 -8.27
CA ALA A 243 0.21 16.92 -8.04
C ALA A 243 -0.18 16.08 -9.27
N HIS A 244 -0.03 16.60 -10.49
CA HIS A 244 -0.26 15.87 -11.74
C HIS A 244 0.69 14.66 -11.90
N VAL A 245 1.97 14.81 -11.53
CA VAL A 245 2.96 13.71 -11.52
C VAL A 245 2.53 12.61 -10.55
N LEU A 246 2.03 12.98 -9.37
CA LEU A 246 1.59 12.02 -8.36
C LEU A 246 0.32 11.28 -8.80
N ASP A 247 -0.67 12.00 -9.33
CA ASP A 247 -1.90 11.41 -9.86
C ASP A 247 -1.60 10.44 -11.02
N GLU A 248 -0.72 10.83 -11.95
CA GLU A 248 -0.31 9.98 -13.05
C GLU A 248 0.46 8.74 -12.59
N THR A 249 1.30 8.90 -11.58
CA THR A 249 2.01 7.77 -10.97
C THR A 249 1.02 6.77 -10.37
N PHE A 250 0.04 7.22 -9.61
CA PHE A 250 -0.95 6.33 -8.98
C PHE A 250 -1.99 5.80 -9.95
N ARG A 251 -2.23 6.49 -11.06
CA ARG A 251 -3.06 5.96 -12.15
C ARG A 251 -2.39 4.76 -12.82
N LEU A 252 -1.12 4.89 -13.18
CA LEU A 252 -0.36 3.83 -13.85
C LEU A 252 0.04 2.69 -12.91
N TYR A 253 0.39 3.04 -11.67
CA TYR A 253 0.97 2.13 -10.68
C TYR A 253 0.20 2.18 -9.36
N PRO A 254 -1.09 1.84 -9.33
CA PRO A 254 -1.87 1.87 -8.11
C PRO A 254 -1.30 0.88 -7.09
N LEU A 255 -1.27 1.29 -5.83
CA LEU A 255 -0.71 0.48 -4.73
C LEU A 255 -1.53 -0.80 -4.52
N PHE A 256 -2.84 -0.71 -4.65
CA PHE A 256 -3.72 -1.87 -4.66
C PHE A 256 -3.98 -2.34 -6.09
N GLY A 257 -3.81 -3.63 -6.30
CA GLY A 257 -4.18 -4.25 -7.57
C GLY A 257 -5.65 -4.58 -7.65
N ILE A 258 -6.13 -5.26 -6.63
CA ILE A 258 -7.52 -5.64 -6.46
C ILE A 258 -7.88 -5.35 -5.01
N ALA A 259 -8.91 -4.55 -4.79
CA ALA A 259 -9.57 -4.41 -3.50
C ALA A 259 -10.82 -5.28 -3.51
N HIS A 260 -11.10 -5.99 -2.43
CA HIS A 260 -12.34 -6.75 -2.32
C HIS A 260 -13.31 -6.08 -1.34
N ARG A 261 -14.59 -6.33 -1.58
CA ARG A 261 -15.70 -6.00 -0.69
C ARG A 261 -16.63 -7.20 -0.64
N ILE A 262 -17.38 -7.32 0.44
CA ILE A 262 -18.37 -8.39 0.61
C ILE A 262 -19.74 -7.71 0.72
N THR A 263 -20.71 -8.20 -0.03
CA THR A 263 -22.06 -7.66 0.05
C THR A 263 -22.71 -8.09 1.36
N THR A 264 -23.20 -7.12 2.13
CA THR A 264 -23.90 -7.35 3.41
C THR A 264 -25.40 -7.55 3.22
N ALA A 265 -25.93 -7.16 2.07
CA ALA A 265 -27.31 -7.39 1.59
C ALA A 265 -27.28 -7.50 0.07
N ASP A 266 -28.38 -7.89 -0.55
CA ASP A 266 -28.51 -7.89 -2.01
C ASP A 266 -28.30 -6.48 -2.57
N ILE A 267 -27.56 -6.38 -3.67
CA ILE A 267 -27.36 -5.14 -4.42
C ILE A 267 -27.99 -5.30 -5.79
N SER A 268 -29.05 -4.56 -6.07
CA SER A 268 -29.64 -4.47 -7.40
C SER A 268 -29.27 -3.12 -8.01
N LEU A 269 -28.46 -3.13 -9.06
CA LEU A 269 -28.11 -1.93 -9.80
C LEU A 269 -29.17 -1.57 -10.84
N ASP A 270 -29.80 -2.59 -11.45
CA ASP A 270 -30.91 -2.49 -12.39
C ASP A 270 -31.71 -3.80 -12.42
N GLU A 271 -32.71 -3.90 -13.31
CA GLU A 271 -33.62 -5.06 -13.43
C GLU A 271 -32.88 -6.38 -13.79
N HIS A 272 -31.64 -6.28 -14.34
CA HIS A 272 -30.88 -7.42 -14.83
C HIS A 272 -29.59 -7.70 -14.05
N THR A 273 -29.17 -6.75 -13.19
CA THR A 273 -27.87 -6.80 -12.50
C THR A 273 -28.09 -6.81 -10.99
N THR A 274 -28.05 -7.98 -10.39
CA THR A 274 -28.21 -8.17 -8.95
C THR A 274 -27.06 -9.03 -8.39
N PHE A 275 -26.48 -8.60 -7.29
CA PHE A 275 -25.45 -9.31 -6.54
C PHE A 275 -26.02 -9.74 -5.18
N PRO A 276 -26.18 -11.05 -4.91
CA PRO A 276 -26.70 -11.54 -3.64
C PRO A 276 -25.82 -11.15 -2.44
N ALA A 277 -26.40 -11.11 -1.25
CA ALA A 277 -25.65 -11.00 -0.01
C ALA A 277 -24.58 -12.10 0.09
N GLY A 278 -23.40 -11.75 0.58
CA GLY A 278 -22.23 -12.65 0.65
C GLY A 278 -21.42 -12.76 -0.64
N SER A 279 -21.79 -12.02 -1.71
CA SER A 279 -20.94 -11.93 -2.93
C SER A 279 -19.63 -11.23 -2.63
N VAL A 280 -18.53 -11.72 -3.21
CA VAL A 280 -17.19 -11.12 -3.08
C VAL A 280 -16.91 -10.28 -4.33
N LEU A 281 -17.02 -8.96 -4.19
CA LEU A 281 -16.79 -7.98 -5.24
C LEU A 281 -15.29 -7.65 -5.30
N CYS A 282 -14.62 -7.95 -6.41
CA CYS A 282 -13.20 -7.72 -6.61
C CYS A 282 -12.98 -6.52 -7.55
N PHE A 283 -12.60 -5.38 -7.01
CA PHE A 283 -12.38 -4.13 -7.75
C PHE A 283 -10.96 -4.06 -8.29
N ASN A 284 -10.79 -4.17 -9.60
CA ASN A 284 -9.50 -4.13 -10.29
C ASN A 284 -9.12 -2.68 -10.63
N TYR A 285 -8.39 -2.03 -9.73
CA TYR A 285 -7.96 -0.63 -9.91
C TYR A 285 -7.16 -0.38 -11.19
N PRO A 286 -6.15 -1.19 -11.58
CA PRO A 286 -5.44 -0.97 -12.83
C PRO A 286 -6.31 -1.03 -14.08
N ALA A 287 -7.29 -1.92 -14.11
CA ALA A 287 -8.22 -1.99 -15.24
C ALA A 287 -9.12 -0.75 -15.28
N TYR A 288 -9.63 -0.33 -14.12
CA TYR A 288 -10.44 0.88 -13.98
C TYR A 288 -9.65 2.14 -14.36
N HIS A 289 -8.44 2.32 -13.80
CA HIS A 289 -7.56 3.47 -14.05
C HIS A 289 -7.00 3.53 -15.48
N ALA A 290 -7.09 2.46 -16.27
CA ALA A 290 -6.67 2.47 -17.67
C ALA A 290 -7.80 2.89 -18.63
N THR A 291 -9.04 3.00 -18.13
CA THR A 291 -10.22 3.25 -18.97
C THR A 291 -10.47 4.75 -19.15
N GLY A 292 -10.86 5.15 -20.36
CA GLY A 292 -11.27 6.53 -20.65
C GLY A 292 -10.12 7.51 -20.92
N TYR A 293 -8.87 7.02 -21.00
CA TYR A 293 -7.71 7.86 -21.29
C TYR A 293 -7.13 7.56 -22.67
N PRO A 294 -6.73 8.59 -23.44
CA PRO A 294 -5.87 8.38 -24.60
C PRO A 294 -4.51 7.87 -24.12
N ASN A 295 -3.92 6.90 -24.85
CA ASN A 295 -2.63 6.29 -24.50
C ASN A 295 -2.53 5.88 -23.01
N PRO A 296 -3.41 4.99 -22.51
CA PRO A 296 -3.57 4.75 -21.07
C PRO A 296 -2.31 4.17 -20.39
N HIS A 297 -1.35 3.68 -21.16
CA HIS A 297 -0.11 3.08 -20.65
C HIS A 297 1.10 4.01 -20.70
N GLU A 298 0.95 5.23 -21.21
CA GLU A 298 1.99 6.26 -21.23
C GLU A 298 1.92 7.13 -19.98
N PHE A 299 3.11 7.49 -19.46
CA PHE A 299 3.22 8.43 -18.37
C PHE A 299 3.13 9.85 -18.90
N ASP A 300 2.02 10.50 -18.66
CA ASP A 300 1.71 11.83 -19.14
C ASP A 300 1.03 12.67 -18.06
N PRO A 301 1.78 13.36 -17.21
CA PRO A 301 1.22 14.28 -16.21
C PRO A 301 0.41 15.43 -16.81
N GLY A 302 0.63 15.78 -18.09
CA GLY A 302 -0.09 16.84 -18.78
C GLY A 302 -1.58 16.57 -18.95
N ARG A 303 -2.00 15.29 -18.96
CA ARG A 303 -3.43 14.93 -19.03
C ARG A 303 -4.26 15.52 -17.89
N TRP A 304 -3.66 15.76 -16.74
CA TRP A 304 -4.32 16.30 -15.55
C TRP A 304 -4.54 17.82 -15.61
N GLU A 305 -4.02 18.50 -16.63
CA GLU A 305 -4.32 19.93 -16.86
C GLU A 305 -5.78 20.17 -17.25
N HIS A 306 -6.38 19.20 -17.92
CA HIS A 306 -7.74 19.26 -18.48
C HIS A 306 -8.71 18.22 -17.90
N THR A 307 -8.23 17.37 -16.97
CA THR A 307 -8.99 16.28 -16.36
C THR A 307 -8.83 16.34 -14.86
N SER A 308 -9.86 15.99 -14.11
CA SER A 308 -9.79 15.87 -12.65
C SER A 308 -10.10 14.43 -12.21
N ALA A 309 -9.67 14.07 -11.02
CA ALA A 309 -10.00 12.77 -10.42
C ALA A 309 -11.52 12.54 -10.30
N ARG A 310 -12.33 13.62 -10.30
CA ARG A 310 -13.81 13.52 -10.26
C ARG A 310 -14.44 13.18 -11.61
N THR A 311 -13.76 13.52 -12.69
CA THR A 311 -14.25 13.33 -14.08
C THR A 311 -13.50 12.21 -14.80
N ALA A 312 -12.52 11.63 -14.14
CA ALA A 312 -11.68 10.57 -14.67
C ALA A 312 -11.88 9.29 -13.84
N HIS A 313 -11.59 8.16 -14.43
CA HIS A 313 -11.57 6.86 -13.74
C HIS A 313 -10.31 6.76 -12.85
N HIS A 314 -10.26 7.51 -11.73
CA HIS A 314 -9.09 7.62 -10.88
C HIS A 314 -9.46 7.75 -9.40
N ILE A 315 -9.27 6.68 -8.64
CA ILE A 315 -9.60 6.59 -7.21
C ILE A 315 -8.42 6.09 -6.36
N PRO A 316 -7.26 6.74 -6.40
CA PRO A 316 -6.03 6.23 -5.76
C PRO A 316 -6.17 6.04 -4.24
N PHE A 317 -7.07 6.80 -3.61
CA PHE A 317 -7.37 6.76 -2.18
C PHE A 317 -8.76 6.19 -1.87
N GLY A 318 -9.38 5.48 -2.82
CA GLY A 318 -10.79 5.07 -2.73
C GLY A 318 -11.76 6.23 -2.90
N ILE A 319 -13.02 6.02 -2.58
CA ILE A 319 -14.08 7.04 -2.68
C ILE A 319 -14.65 7.39 -1.31
N ALA A 320 -15.14 8.63 -1.17
CA ALA A 320 -15.66 9.14 0.11
C ALA A 320 -16.81 8.31 0.67
N ALA A 321 -17.64 7.73 -0.20
CA ALA A 321 -18.83 6.96 0.18
C ALA A 321 -18.49 5.61 0.84
N ASN A 322 -17.30 5.03 0.61
CA ASN A 322 -16.95 3.71 1.13
C ASN A 322 -15.51 3.67 1.65
N ARG A 323 -15.31 4.18 2.86
CA ARG A 323 -14.07 4.10 3.64
C ARG A 323 -12.85 4.56 2.84
N PRO A 324 -12.73 5.85 2.52
CA PRO A 324 -11.57 6.41 1.84
C PRO A 324 -10.32 6.23 2.68
N CYS A 325 -9.15 6.17 2.03
CA CYS A 325 -7.87 6.12 2.71
C CYS A 325 -7.76 7.30 3.70
N PRO A 326 -7.50 7.08 4.98
CA PRO A 326 -7.42 8.16 5.97
C PRO A 326 -6.21 9.08 5.73
N ALA A 327 -5.18 8.60 5.00
CA ALA A 327 -3.97 9.35 4.70
C ALA A 327 -4.05 10.18 3.40
N TRP A 328 -5.22 10.32 2.76
CA TRP A 328 -5.37 11.00 1.48
C TRP A 328 -4.87 12.46 1.44
N ARG A 329 -4.88 13.15 2.58
CA ARG A 329 -4.31 14.49 2.72
C ARG A 329 -2.83 14.47 3.07
N LEU A 330 -2.43 13.62 4.01
CA LEU A 330 -1.07 13.53 4.50
C LEU A 330 -0.12 12.99 3.43
N SER A 331 -0.51 11.92 2.72
CA SER A 331 0.39 11.21 1.81
C SER A 331 0.94 12.10 0.69
N PRO A 332 0.14 12.89 -0.07
CA PRO A 332 0.67 13.76 -1.10
C PRO A 332 1.64 14.82 -0.57
N ILE A 333 1.36 15.39 0.60
CA ILE A 333 2.21 16.42 1.24
C ILE A 333 3.56 15.82 1.62
N ALA A 334 3.54 14.69 2.34
CA ALA A 334 4.75 14.05 2.83
C ALA A 334 5.59 13.47 1.69
N MET A 335 4.96 12.84 0.68
CA MET A 335 5.65 12.30 -0.49
C MET A 335 6.31 13.41 -1.32
N ARG A 336 5.65 14.56 -1.50
CA ARG A 336 6.23 15.71 -2.18
C ARG A 336 7.47 16.21 -1.47
N ALA A 337 7.41 16.42 -0.16
CA ALA A 337 8.53 16.88 0.64
C ALA A 337 9.72 15.91 0.59
N ALA A 338 9.46 14.60 0.74
CA ALA A 338 10.47 13.57 0.63
C ALA A 338 11.09 13.48 -0.78
N THR A 339 10.28 13.58 -1.83
CA THR A 339 10.75 13.56 -3.23
C THR A 339 11.69 14.72 -3.52
N ARG A 340 11.31 15.95 -3.12
CA ARG A 340 12.17 17.13 -3.29
C ARG A 340 13.50 16.97 -2.56
N GLU A 341 13.49 16.44 -1.36
CA GLU A 341 14.72 16.20 -0.60
C GLU A 341 15.64 15.15 -1.27
N VAL A 342 15.07 14.09 -1.85
CA VAL A 342 15.85 13.12 -2.65
C VAL A 342 16.43 13.77 -3.90
N LEU A 343 15.61 14.47 -4.70
CA LEU A 343 16.03 15.05 -5.98
C LEU A 343 16.96 16.26 -5.83
N ARG A 344 16.86 17.00 -4.72
CA ARG A 344 17.83 18.04 -4.36
C ARG A 344 19.26 17.51 -4.19
N ARG A 345 19.39 16.24 -3.79
CA ARG A 345 20.69 15.61 -3.47
C ARG A 345 21.19 14.68 -4.55
N PHE A 346 20.29 14.09 -5.34
CA PHE A 346 20.66 12.99 -6.25
C PHE A 346 19.92 13.08 -7.58
N THR A 347 20.65 12.72 -8.63
CA THR A 347 20.05 12.31 -9.89
C THR A 347 19.77 10.80 -9.84
N LEU A 348 18.59 10.40 -10.34
CA LEU A 348 18.10 9.03 -10.29
C LEU A 348 18.30 8.33 -11.63
N HIS A 349 18.80 7.10 -11.60
CA HIS A 349 18.91 6.25 -12.79
C HIS A 349 18.40 4.84 -12.49
N SER A 350 17.45 4.36 -13.29
CA SER A 350 16.97 2.98 -13.21
C SER A 350 16.89 2.32 -14.58
N SER A 351 17.14 1.02 -14.63
CA SER A 351 16.97 0.20 -15.82
C SER A 351 15.66 -0.58 -15.83
N VAL A 352 14.88 -0.49 -14.76
CA VAL A 352 13.64 -1.24 -14.57
C VAL A 352 12.48 -0.46 -15.16
N THR A 353 11.74 -1.11 -16.04
CA THR A 353 10.41 -0.65 -16.41
C THR A 353 9.47 -0.96 -15.25
N HIS A 354 8.62 0.00 -14.91
CA HIS A 354 7.64 -0.18 -13.87
C HIS A 354 6.80 -1.43 -14.08
N THR A 355 6.70 -2.24 -13.03
CA THR A 355 5.71 -3.30 -12.94
C THR A 355 4.86 -3.04 -11.72
N ARG A 356 3.60 -3.42 -11.78
CA ARG A 356 2.62 -3.29 -10.72
C ARG A 356 3.01 -4.00 -9.41
N SER A 357 3.79 -5.07 -9.51
CA SER A 357 4.36 -5.78 -8.37
C SER A 357 5.85 -5.66 -8.48
N LEU A 358 6.47 -4.77 -7.72
CA LEU A 358 7.91 -4.57 -7.71
C LEU A 358 8.62 -5.68 -6.89
N PRO A 359 8.80 -6.91 -7.41
CA PRO A 359 9.47 -7.95 -6.65
C PRO A 359 10.93 -7.58 -6.39
N SER A 360 11.52 -6.79 -7.29
CA SER A 360 12.89 -6.26 -7.19
C SER A 360 13.04 -5.07 -6.23
N ARG A 361 11.97 -4.59 -5.61
CA ARG A 361 11.96 -3.50 -4.63
C ARG A 361 12.43 -2.15 -5.16
N GLY A 362 12.37 -1.91 -6.47
CA GLY A 362 12.72 -0.65 -7.11
C GLY A 362 14.24 -0.36 -7.14
N PRO A 363 15.04 -1.14 -7.92
CA PRO A 363 16.48 -0.88 -8.04
C PRO A 363 16.74 0.46 -8.73
N CYS A 364 17.62 1.26 -8.13
CA CYS A 364 17.97 2.58 -8.62
C CYS A 364 19.44 2.91 -8.27
N LEU A 365 20.09 3.68 -9.11
CA LEU A 365 21.34 4.35 -8.79
C LEU A 365 21.03 5.78 -8.36
N LEU A 366 21.45 6.15 -7.18
CA LEU A 366 21.50 7.52 -6.70
C LEU A 366 22.86 8.10 -7.01
N VAL A 367 22.89 9.23 -7.71
CA VAL A 367 24.13 9.90 -8.14
C VAL A 367 24.12 11.31 -7.57
N ARG A 368 25.09 11.61 -6.71
CA ARG A 368 25.21 12.94 -6.08
C ARG A 368 25.74 13.97 -7.06
N ASP A 369 26.86 13.65 -7.71
CA ASP A 369 27.54 14.51 -8.67
C ASP A 369 28.14 13.69 -9.82
N GLY A 370 28.11 14.26 -11.04
CA GLY A 370 28.76 13.68 -12.21
C GLY A 370 27.90 12.71 -13.03
N SER A 371 28.54 11.95 -13.89
CA SER A 371 27.93 10.99 -14.80
C SER A 371 28.07 9.54 -14.30
N VAL A 372 27.06 8.73 -14.55
CA VAL A 372 27.13 7.29 -14.25
C VAL A 372 27.92 6.57 -15.32
N PRO A 373 28.98 5.80 -14.96
CA PRO A 373 29.68 4.98 -15.90
C PRO A 373 28.75 3.96 -16.59
N ARG A 374 28.76 3.94 -17.92
CA ARG A 374 27.91 3.04 -18.73
C ARG A 374 27.94 1.59 -18.26
N ARG A 375 29.12 1.12 -17.83
CA ARG A 375 29.31 -0.25 -17.29
C ARG A 375 28.45 -0.51 -16.03
N ARG A 376 28.26 0.48 -15.14
CA ARG A 376 27.41 0.33 -13.93
C ARG A 376 25.94 0.19 -14.32
N LEU A 377 25.46 0.96 -15.28
CA LEU A 377 24.10 0.85 -15.79
C LEU A 377 23.83 -0.52 -16.46
N VAL A 378 24.80 -1.01 -17.23
CA VAL A 378 24.71 -2.35 -17.85
C VAL A 378 24.67 -3.44 -16.77
N LEU A 379 25.56 -3.38 -15.78
CA LEU A 379 25.62 -4.35 -14.69
C LEU A 379 24.31 -4.33 -13.87
N MET A 380 23.80 -3.14 -13.54
CA MET A 380 22.51 -2.99 -12.86
C MET A 380 21.40 -3.66 -13.67
N ARG A 381 21.33 -3.41 -14.99
CA ARG A 381 20.31 -4.02 -15.88
C ARG A 381 20.36 -5.53 -15.90
N VAL A 382 21.55 -6.12 -15.97
CA VAL A 382 21.76 -7.58 -15.97
C VAL A 382 21.28 -8.15 -14.62
N ARG A 383 21.71 -7.54 -13.51
CA ARG A 383 21.31 -7.94 -12.15
C ARG A 383 19.80 -7.86 -11.95
N ASP A 384 19.19 -6.77 -12.40
CA ASP A 384 17.75 -6.54 -12.22
C ASP A 384 16.91 -7.54 -13.02
N ARG A 385 17.31 -7.85 -14.25
CA ARG A 385 16.67 -8.89 -15.07
C ARG A 385 16.77 -10.27 -14.44
N TRP A 386 17.94 -10.61 -13.92
CA TRP A 386 18.15 -11.87 -13.20
C TRP A 386 17.26 -11.94 -11.94
N GLU A 387 17.26 -10.87 -11.16
CA GLU A 387 16.44 -10.78 -9.95
C GLU A 387 14.94 -10.89 -10.25
N ASP A 388 14.45 -10.27 -11.31
CA ASP A 388 13.05 -10.37 -11.75
C ASP A 388 12.67 -11.84 -12.07
N VAL A 389 13.51 -12.56 -12.81
CA VAL A 389 13.29 -13.98 -13.11
C VAL A 389 13.28 -14.81 -11.83
N TRP A 390 14.31 -14.69 -11.00
CA TRP A 390 14.44 -15.48 -9.78
C TRP A 390 13.31 -15.23 -8.80
N ARG A 391 12.99 -13.96 -8.54
CA ARG A 391 11.89 -13.61 -7.64
C ARG A 391 10.52 -14.05 -8.15
N SER A 392 10.32 -14.06 -9.45
CA SER A 392 9.09 -14.58 -10.05
C SER A 392 8.92 -16.08 -9.76
N VAL A 393 10.00 -16.86 -9.88
CA VAL A 393 9.98 -18.29 -9.51
C VAL A 393 9.69 -18.47 -8.01
N VAL A 394 10.38 -17.69 -7.16
CA VAL A 394 10.15 -17.74 -5.70
C VAL A 394 8.70 -17.39 -5.36
N GLN A 395 8.10 -16.39 -6.01
CA GLN A 395 6.70 -16.01 -5.80
C GLN A 395 5.72 -17.15 -6.14
N LEU A 396 5.98 -17.92 -7.19
CA LEU A 396 5.13 -19.07 -7.53
C LEU A 396 5.17 -20.15 -6.45
N VAL A 397 6.38 -20.50 -6.00
CA VAL A 397 6.57 -21.55 -4.99
C VAL A 397 6.01 -21.12 -3.63
N LEU A 398 6.48 -19.97 -3.11
CA LEU A 398 6.07 -19.50 -1.79
C LEU A 398 4.60 -19.08 -1.75
N GLY A 399 4.10 -18.49 -2.85
CA GLY A 399 2.67 -18.14 -2.97
C GLY A 399 1.77 -19.36 -2.81
N THR A 400 2.10 -20.47 -3.46
CA THR A 400 1.35 -21.72 -3.32
C THR A 400 1.40 -22.23 -1.88
N VAL A 401 2.59 -22.27 -1.25
CA VAL A 401 2.74 -22.71 0.16
C VAL A 401 1.91 -21.83 1.09
N MET A 402 1.94 -20.50 0.91
CA MET A 402 1.22 -19.56 1.77
C MET A 402 -0.29 -19.66 1.62
N VAL A 403 -0.80 -19.84 0.40
CA VAL A 403 -2.23 -20.04 0.15
C VAL A 403 -2.71 -21.32 0.85
N LEU A 404 -1.99 -22.42 0.70
CA LEU A 404 -2.33 -23.68 1.38
C LEU A 404 -2.29 -23.54 2.91
N HIS A 405 -1.29 -22.82 3.43
CA HIS A 405 -1.15 -22.62 4.88
C HIS A 405 -2.25 -21.69 5.42
N ALA A 406 -2.57 -20.61 4.74
CA ALA A 406 -3.66 -19.69 5.10
C ALA A 406 -5.02 -20.42 5.11
N HIS A 407 -5.27 -21.22 4.08
CA HIS A 407 -6.48 -22.05 3.99
C HIS A 407 -6.58 -23.07 5.14
N ARG A 408 -5.46 -23.67 5.59
CA ARG A 408 -5.44 -24.56 6.74
C ARG A 408 -5.69 -23.83 8.06
N LEU A 409 -5.14 -22.64 8.24
CA LEU A 409 -5.26 -21.86 9.47
C LEU A 409 -6.63 -21.21 9.63
N ARG A 410 -7.27 -20.76 8.55
CA ARG A 410 -8.61 -20.14 8.54
C ARG A 410 -8.74 -19.02 9.58
N LEU A 411 -7.79 -18.08 9.62
CA LEU A 411 -7.69 -17.12 10.72
C LEU A 411 -8.93 -16.21 10.82
N ALA A 412 -9.39 -15.64 9.71
CA ALA A 412 -10.56 -14.79 9.68
C ALA A 412 -11.83 -15.62 9.96
N SER A 413 -11.98 -16.76 9.28
CA SER A 413 -13.15 -17.64 9.45
C SER A 413 -13.32 -18.06 10.91
N ARG A 414 -12.25 -18.53 11.56
CA ARG A 414 -12.29 -18.93 12.98
C ARG A 414 -12.59 -17.80 13.93
N TYR A 415 -12.05 -16.61 13.67
CA TYR A 415 -12.34 -15.44 14.47
C TYR A 415 -13.84 -15.13 14.46
N PHE A 416 -14.47 -15.09 13.29
CA PHE A 416 -15.90 -14.80 13.18
C PHE A 416 -16.79 -15.95 13.67
N GLU A 417 -16.34 -17.21 13.54
CA GLU A 417 -17.02 -18.36 14.16
C GLU A 417 -17.07 -18.25 15.69
N THR A 418 -15.99 -17.76 16.32
CA THR A 418 -15.88 -17.63 17.79
C THR A 418 -16.63 -16.38 18.31
N HIS A 419 -16.71 -15.30 17.52
CA HIS A 419 -17.27 -14.00 17.94
C HIS A 419 -18.65 -13.73 17.33
N GLN A 420 -19.37 -14.75 16.88
CA GLN A 420 -20.70 -14.62 16.24
C GLN A 420 -21.73 -13.86 17.07
N HIS A 421 -21.62 -13.84 18.39
CA HIS A 421 -22.61 -13.24 19.31
C HIS A 421 -22.24 -11.85 19.84
N GLN A 422 -21.06 -11.32 19.50
CA GLN A 422 -20.60 -10.02 20.05
C GLN A 422 -20.90 -8.81 19.15
N GLU A 423 -21.29 -9.02 17.90
CA GLU A 423 -21.40 -7.96 16.89
C GLU A 423 -22.81 -7.86 16.25
N ILE A 424 -23.83 -8.50 16.82
CA ILE A 424 -25.24 -8.29 16.39
C ILE A 424 -25.83 -7.25 17.33
N PRO A 425 -26.19 -6.04 16.83
CA PRO A 425 -26.85 -5.01 17.62
C PRO A 425 -28.26 -5.44 18.04
#